data_15cef9fad0b80d4e3ebbedf67745d45a
#
_entry.id   15cef9fad0b80d4e3ebbedf67745d45a
#
_cell.length_a   1.000
_cell.length_b   1.000
_cell.length_c   1.000
_cell.angle_alpha   90.00
_cell.angle_beta   90.00
_cell.angle_gamma   90.00
#
_symmetry.space_group_name_H-M   'P 1'
#
loop_
_entity.id
_entity.type
_entity.pdbx_description
1 polymer ?
#
loop_
_entity_poly.entity_id
_entity_poly.type
_entity_poly.pdbx_seq_one_letter_code
_entity_poly.pdbx_strand_id
1 'polypeptide(L)'
;MNRSIYTKLAISNLKNNRKSYIPYVLTAILTVMMYYMMANLAANSPMNQEALQIILSLSVHVIEIFALIFLFYTNSFLIKRRKREIGVYHILGMGKPQLAKMLVIETVVTGAVSILGGIFFGTALAKLMYALLKRMIHYDDKFCLLYTSPSPRD
;
A
#
# COMPACT_ATOMS: atom_id res chain seq x y z
N MET A 1 26.71 19.58 -13.34
CA MET A 1 25.82 20.05 -12.26
C MET A 1 25.49 18.88 -11.35
N ASN A 2 25.88 18.97 -10.07
CA ASN A 2 25.97 17.83 -9.15
C ASN A 2 24.62 17.15 -8.86
N ARG A 3 24.58 15.82 -8.93
CA ARG A 3 23.45 14.94 -8.55
C ARG A 3 22.89 15.25 -7.15
N SER A 4 23.75 15.72 -6.24
CA SER A 4 23.42 16.15 -4.87
C SER A 4 22.47 17.37 -4.82
N ILE A 5 22.50 18.27 -5.80
CA ILE A 5 21.67 19.47 -5.82
C ILE A 5 20.21 19.12 -6.10
N TYR A 6 19.94 18.22 -7.05
CA TYR A 6 18.58 17.80 -7.38
C TYR A 6 17.90 17.03 -6.22
N THR A 7 18.69 16.21 -5.51
CA THR A 7 18.17 15.48 -4.34
C THR A 7 17.85 16.41 -3.18
N LYS A 8 18.72 17.40 -2.91
CA LYS A 8 18.46 18.43 -1.90
C LYS A 8 17.25 19.29 -2.25
N LEU A 9 17.12 19.67 -3.54
CA LEU A 9 15.96 20.44 -4.01
C LEU A 9 14.66 19.63 -3.89
N ALA A 10 14.69 18.35 -4.27
CA ALA A 10 13.54 17.46 -4.15
C ALA A 10 13.09 17.30 -2.69
N ILE A 11 14.02 17.06 -1.77
CA ILE A 11 13.72 16.93 -0.33
C ILE A 11 13.23 18.25 0.25
N SER A 12 13.85 19.39 -0.11
CA SER A 12 13.38 20.70 0.32
C SER A 12 11.97 21.00 -0.17
N ASN A 13 11.66 20.61 -1.40
CA ASN A 13 10.36 20.77 -2.02
C ASN A 13 9.28 19.91 -1.36
N LEU A 14 9.61 18.66 -1.02
CA LEU A 14 8.76 17.78 -0.20
C LEU A 14 8.45 18.41 1.16
N LYS A 15 9.45 19.03 1.81
CA LYS A 15 9.30 19.67 3.11
C LYS A 15 8.42 20.92 3.04
N ASN A 16 8.60 21.73 2.01
CA ASN A 16 7.84 22.99 1.85
C ASN A 16 6.38 22.73 1.42
N ASN A 17 6.12 21.64 0.69
CA ASN A 17 4.81 21.29 0.14
C ASN A 17 4.06 20.20 0.91
N ARG A 18 4.32 20.07 2.21
CA ARG A 18 3.75 19.01 3.07
C ARG A 18 2.24 18.84 2.92
N LYS A 19 1.49 19.95 2.81
CA LYS A 19 0.02 19.92 2.68
C LYS A 19 -0.47 19.13 1.45
N SER A 20 0.32 19.06 0.40
CA SER A 20 -0.02 18.29 -0.81
C SER A 20 0.53 16.86 -0.80
N TYR A 21 1.70 16.64 -0.17
CA TYR A 21 2.36 15.34 -0.13
C TYR A 21 1.84 14.41 0.96
N ILE A 22 1.47 14.95 2.13
CA ILE A 22 0.98 14.12 3.26
C ILE A 22 -0.22 13.27 2.85
N PRO A 23 -1.31 13.79 2.25
CA PRO A 23 -2.43 12.95 1.84
C PRO A 23 -2.03 11.93 0.77
N TYR A 24 -1.11 12.27 -0.14
CA TYR A 24 -0.61 11.35 -1.15
C TYR A 24 0.15 10.18 -0.53
N VAL A 25 1.13 10.46 0.34
CA VAL A 25 1.94 9.45 1.02
C VAL A 25 1.07 8.57 1.90
N LEU A 26 0.12 9.16 2.64
CA LEU A 26 -0.82 8.42 3.48
C LEU A 26 -1.66 7.44 2.66
N THR A 27 -2.21 7.90 1.54
CA THR A 27 -3.01 7.06 0.64
C THR A 27 -2.17 5.93 0.04
N ALA A 28 -0.93 6.22 -0.36
CA ALA A 28 -0.02 5.23 -0.89
C ALA A 28 0.39 4.20 0.18
N ILE A 29 0.64 4.62 1.42
CA ILE A 29 0.90 3.71 2.56
C ILE A 29 -0.30 2.78 2.79
N LEU A 30 -1.53 3.32 2.83
CA LEU A 30 -2.75 2.53 3.02
C LEU A 30 -2.96 1.52 1.89
N THR A 31 -2.69 1.90 0.65
CA THR A 31 -2.81 1.01 -0.51
C THR A 31 -1.82 -0.16 -0.44
N VAL A 32 -0.55 0.13 -0.15
CA VAL A 32 0.49 -0.89 0.02
C VAL A 32 0.19 -1.78 1.22
N MET A 33 -0.27 -1.21 2.33
CA MET A 33 -0.67 -1.93 3.52
C MET A 33 -1.80 -2.92 3.23
N MET A 34 -2.83 -2.51 2.51
CA MET A 34 -3.97 -3.34 2.14
C MET A 34 -3.55 -4.51 1.23
N TYR A 35 -2.72 -4.22 0.21
CA TYR A 35 -2.15 -5.25 -0.66
C TYR A 35 -1.32 -6.28 0.13
N TYR A 36 -0.40 -5.79 0.97
CA TYR A 36 0.46 -6.64 1.79
C TYR A 36 -0.33 -7.53 2.76
N MET A 37 -1.37 -6.98 3.39
CA MET A 37 -2.23 -7.73 4.31
C MET A 37 -2.94 -8.89 3.59
N MET A 38 -3.51 -8.63 2.41
CA MET A 38 -4.20 -9.67 1.63
C MET A 38 -3.23 -10.71 1.06
N ALA A 39 -2.06 -10.29 0.57
CA ALA A 39 -1.02 -11.20 0.10
C ALA A 39 -0.52 -12.12 1.21
N ASN A 40 -0.32 -11.58 2.41
CA ASN A 40 0.10 -12.36 3.58
C ASN A 40 -0.98 -13.36 4.02
N LEU A 41 -2.25 -12.95 3.97
CA LEU A 41 -3.38 -13.81 4.28
C LEU A 41 -3.48 -14.99 3.28
N ALA A 42 -3.33 -14.70 1.99
CA ALA A 42 -3.35 -15.72 0.94
C ALA A 42 -2.19 -16.71 1.08
N ALA A 43 -0.99 -16.22 1.41
CA ALA A 43 0.21 -17.05 1.56
C ALA A 43 0.21 -17.93 2.83
N ASN A 44 -0.39 -17.45 3.92
CA ASN A 44 -0.38 -18.12 5.24
C ASN A 44 -1.74 -18.66 5.67
N SER A 45 -2.67 -18.85 4.74
CA SER A 45 -3.98 -19.39 5.04
C SER A 45 -3.87 -20.83 5.57
N PRO A 46 -4.30 -21.12 6.81
CA PRO A 46 -4.21 -22.46 7.40
C PRO A 46 -5.25 -23.43 6.86
N MET A 47 -6.05 -23.02 5.91
CA MET A 47 -7.18 -23.80 5.41
C MET A 47 -6.76 -24.70 4.25
N ASN A 48 -6.85 -26.01 4.46
CA ASN A 48 -6.67 -27.07 3.45
C ASN A 48 -7.78 -27.10 2.37
N GLN A 49 -8.51 -26.00 2.18
CA GLN A 49 -9.56 -25.90 1.17
C GLN A 49 -8.98 -25.24 -0.08
N GLU A 50 -8.74 -26.00 -1.13
CA GLU A 50 -8.25 -25.52 -2.44
C GLU A 50 -9.09 -24.35 -2.99
N ALA A 51 -10.41 -24.43 -2.86
CA ALA A 51 -11.31 -23.37 -3.31
C ALA A 51 -11.04 -22.03 -2.63
N LEU A 52 -10.75 -22.03 -1.33
CA LEU A 52 -10.47 -20.79 -0.58
C LEU A 52 -9.13 -20.19 -0.99
N GLN A 53 -8.11 -21.01 -1.22
CA GLN A 53 -6.81 -20.54 -1.71
C GLN A 53 -6.94 -19.90 -3.09
N ILE A 54 -7.72 -20.47 -3.99
CA ILE A 54 -7.99 -19.90 -5.31
C ILE A 54 -8.68 -18.54 -5.18
N ILE A 55 -9.70 -18.42 -4.34
CA ILE A 55 -10.44 -17.17 -4.12
C ILE A 55 -9.51 -16.10 -3.53
N LEU A 56 -8.69 -16.44 -2.54
CA LEU A 56 -7.75 -15.51 -1.93
C LEU A 56 -6.67 -15.05 -2.92
N SER A 57 -6.09 -15.96 -3.70
CA SER A 57 -5.09 -15.60 -4.71
C SER A 57 -5.66 -14.70 -5.80
N LEU A 58 -6.88 -14.99 -6.25
CA LEU A 58 -7.58 -14.16 -7.23
C LEU A 58 -7.88 -12.76 -6.67
N SER A 59 -8.26 -12.67 -5.39
CA SER A 59 -8.48 -11.41 -4.69
C SER A 59 -7.21 -10.56 -4.61
N VAL A 60 -6.04 -11.18 -4.36
CA VAL A 60 -4.74 -10.48 -4.34
C VAL A 60 -4.44 -9.86 -5.70
N HIS A 61 -4.63 -10.59 -6.80
CA HIS A 61 -4.39 -10.06 -8.15
C HIS A 61 -5.33 -8.91 -8.52
N VAL A 62 -6.60 -9.02 -8.13
CA VAL A 62 -7.56 -7.92 -8.33
C VAL A 62 -7.13 -6.67 -7.57
N ILE A 63 -6.77 -6.80 -6.30
CA ILE A 63 -6.28 -5.68 -5.48
C ILE A 63 -4.99 -5.09 -6.06
N GLU A 64 -4.08 -5.92 -6.58
CA GLU A 64 -2.83 -5.49 -7.22
C GLU A 64 -3.11 -4.57 -8.41
N ILE A 65 -4.00 -4.97 -9.30
CA ILE A 65 -4.37 -4.17 -10.48
C ILE A 65 -4.99 -2.84 -10.05
N PHE A 66 -5.95 -2.85 -9.12
CA PHE A 66 -6.56 -1.64 -8.60
C PHE A 66 -5.54 -0.73 -7.89
N ALA A 67 -4.63 -1.30 -7.11
CA ALA A 67 -3.58 -0.56 -6.43
C ALA A 67 -2.66 0.16 -7.43
N LEU A 68 -2.24 -0.51 -8.50
CA LEU A 68 -1.41 0.10 -9.54
C LEU A 68 -2.13 1.25 -10.23
N ILE A 69 -3.37 1.05 -10.64
CA ILE A 69 -4.19 2.10 -11.29
C ILE A 69 -4.36 3.29 -10.34
N PHE A 70 -4.68 3.02 -9.08
CA PHE A 70 -4.93 4.05 -8.08
C PHE A 70 -3.66 4.86 -7.75
N LEU A 71 -2.52 4.20 -7.56
CA LEU A 71 -1.24 4.87 -7.31
C LEU A 71 -0.83 5.73 -8.52
N PHE A 72 -1.02 5.21 -9.74
CA PHE A 72 -0.71 5.96 -10.95
C PHE A 72 -1.61 7.20 -11.09
N TYR A 73 -2.89 7.05 -10.85
CA TYR A 73 -3.85 8.16 -10.87
C TYR A 73 -3.52 9.22 -9.83
N THR A 74 -3.24 8.80 -8.60
CA THR A 74 -2.93 9.71 -7.48
C THR A 74 -1.63 10.46 -7.73
N ASN A 75 -0.60 9.79 -8.29
CA ASN A 75 0.65 10.44 -8.69
C ASN A 75 0.43 11.47 -9.80
N SER A 76 -0.35 11.13 -10.83
CA SER A 76 -0.74 12.05 -11.90
C SER A 76 -1.49 13.27 -11.36
N PHE A 77 -2.39 13.07 -10.41
CA PHE A 77 -3.12 14.15 -9.76
C PHE A 77 -2.19 15.09 -8.98
N LEU A 78 -1.23 14.55 -8.24
CA LEU A 78 -0.24 15.32 -7.50
C LEU A 78 0.57 16.23 -8.44
N ILE A 79 1.05 15.70 -9.57
CA ILE A 79 1.80 16.45 -10.58
C ILE A 79 0.93 17.57 -11.17
N LYS A 80 -0.35 17.28 -11.48
CA LYS A 80 -1.29 18.27 -12.01
C LYS A 80 -1.55 19.41 -11.04
N ARG A 81 -1.66 19.13 -9.75
CA ARG A 81 -1.87 20.15 -8.69
C ARG A 81 -0.70 21.13 -8.58
N ARG A 82 0.50 20.68 -8.92
CA ARG A 82 1.74 21.46 -8.83
C ARG A 82 2.13 22.20 -10.11
N LYS A 83 1.25 22.24 -11.11
CA LYS A 83 1.54 22.92 -12.40
C LYS A 83 2.03 24.36 -12.24
N ARG A 84 1.50 25.11 -11.25
CA ARG A 84 1.92 26.49 -10.99
C ARG A 84 3.39 26.55 -10.54
N GLU A 85 3.81 25.70 -9.62
CA GLU A 85 5.20 25.64 -9.15
C GLU A 85 6.16 25.23 -10.26
N ILE A 86 5.75 24.22 -11.04
CA ILE A 86 6.47 23.76 -12.23
C ILE A 86 6.66 24.91 -13.24
N GLY A 87 5.60 25.73 -13.42
CA GLY A 87 5.67 26.93 -14.30
C GLY A 87 6.68 27.94 -13.81
N VAL A 88 6.75 28.22 -12.51
CA VAL A 88 7.75 29.13 -11.91
C VAL A 88 9.18 28.64 -12.15
N TYR A 89 9.44 27.35 -12.02
CA TYR A 89 10.77 26.78 -12.33
C TYR A 89 11.16 26.94 -13.79
N HIS A 90 10.19 26.88 -14.72
CA HIS A 90 10.42 27.16 -16.13
C HIS A 90 10.81 28.63 -16.39
N ILE A 91 10.14 29.59 -15.69
CA ILE A 91 10.45 31.02 -15.81
C ILE A 91 11.85 31.31 -15.25
N LEU A 92 12.27 30.60 -14.20
CA LEU A 92 13.62 30.68 -13.60
C LEU A 92 14.72 30.02 -14.45
N GLY A 93 14.41 29.57 -15.69
CA GLY A 93 15.38 29.03 -16.62
C GLY A 93 15.70 27.53 -16.47
N MET A 94 14.91 26.78 -15.68
CA MET A 94 15.07 25.33 -15.61
C MET A 94 14.53 24.65 -16.88
N GLY A 95 15.38 23.92 -17.56
CA GLY A 95 15.00 23.16 -18.75
C GLY A 95 14.09 21.96 -18.43
N LYS A 96 13.26 21.55 -19.40
CA LYS A 96 12.35 20.38 -19.28
C LYS A 96 13.01 19.11 -18.72
N PRO A 97 14.23 18.69 -19.15
CA PRO A 97 14.84 17.48 -18.64
C PRO A 97 15.30 17.60 -17.18
N GLN A 98 15.66 18.79 -16.74
CA GLN A 98 16.06 19.05 -15.35
C GLN A 98 14.85 18.92 -14.41
N LEU A 99 13.72 19.49 -14.81
CA LEU A 99 12.46 19.40 -14.10
C LEU A 99 11.94 17.96 -14.02
N ALA A 100 12.01 17.21 -15.15
CA ALA A 100 11.63 15.80 -15.17
C ALA A 100 12.46 14.96 -14.18
N LYS A 101 13.78 15.17 -14.15
CA LYS A 101 14.66 14.49 -13.17
C LYS A 101 14.28 14.79 -11.73
N MET A 102 13.95 16.03 -11.42
CA MET A 102 13.49 16.43 -10.09
C MET A 102 12.19 15.71 -9.70
N LEU A 103 11.20 15.68 -10.58
CA LEU A 103 9.93 15.00 -10.35
C LEU A 103 10.09 13.49 -10.18
N VAL A 104 10.98 12.86 -10.96
CA VAL A 104 11.29 11.44 -10.82
C VAL A 104 11.90 11.15 -9.44
N ILE A 105 12.86 11.95 -8.99
CA ILE A 105 13.47 11.79 -7.66
C ILE A 105 12.42 11.94 -6.56
N GLU A 106 11.54 12.93 -6.65
CA GLU A 106 10.44 13.11 -5.70
C GLU A 106 9.52 11.90 -5.65
N THR A 107 9.12 11.37 -6.82
CA THR A 107 8.25 10.19 -6.91
C THR A 107 8.93 8.95 -6.35
N VAL A 108 10.22 8.76 -6.61
CA VAL A 108 11.00 7.64 -6.07
C VAL A 108 11.12 7.73 -4.54
N VAL A 109 11.41 8.90 -4.00
CA VAL A 109 11.54 9.09 -2.55
C VAL A 109 10.20 8.88 -1.85
N THR A 110 9.12 9.47 -2.36
CA THR A 110 7.77 9.29 -1.79
C THR A 110 7.29 7.86 -1.93
N GLY A 111 7.57 7.19 -3.04
CA GLY A 111 7.27 5.78 -3.27
C GLY A 111 8.01 4.87 -2.29
N ALA A 112 9.32 5.09 -2.09
CA ALA A 112 10.12 4.33 -1.13
C ALA A 112 9.59 4.47 0.31
N VAL A 113 9.28 5.69 0.74
CA VAL A 113 8.68 5.95 2.06
C VAL A 113 7.32 5.26 2.20
N SER A 114 6.51 5.30 1.15
CA SER A 114 5.18 4.66 1.15
C SER A 114 5.27 3.13 1.21
N ILE A 115 6.21 2.53 0.50
CA ILE A 115 6.43 1.08 0.52
C ILE A 115 6.93 0.64 1.90
N LEU A 116 7.94 1.30 2.46
CA LEU A 116 8.47 0.98 3.78
C LEU A 116 7.40 1.14 4.88
N GLY A 117 6.66 2.24 4.86
CA GLY A 117 5.55 2.47 5.77
C GLY A 117 4.42 1.45 5.59
N GLY A 118 4.05 1.14 4.35
CA GLY A 118 3.01 0.16 4.01
C GLY A 118 3.36 -1.25 4.49
N ILE A 119 4.62 -1.69 4.31
CA ILE A 119 5.10 -2.99 4.81
C ILE A 119 5.10 -3.00 6.33
N PHE A 120 5.60 -1.94 6.98
CA PHE A 120 5.65 -1.87 8.45
C PHE A 120 4.27 -1.97 9.08
N PHE A 121 3.33 -1.13 8.65
CA PHE A 121 1.94 -1.18 9.14
C PHE A 121 1.20 -2.43 8.64
N GLY A 122 1.48 -2.88 7.42
CA GLY A 122 0.90 -4.09 6.84
C GLY A 122 1.26 -5.35 7.60
N THR A 123 2.52 -5.50 8.05
CA THR A 123 2.94 -6.65 8.90
C THR A 123 2.25 -6.64 10.26
N ALA A 124 2.08 -5.47 10.87
CA ALA A 124 1.37 -5.35 12.14
C ALA A 124 -0.10 -5.75 12.01
N LEU A 125 -0.80 -5.22 10.98
CA LEU A 125 -2.20 -5.56 10.73
C LEU A 125 -2.39 -7.02 10.30
N ALA A 126 -1.49 -7.56 9.45
CA ALA A 126 -1.56 -8.95 9.02
C ALA A 126 -1.48 -9.92 10.21
N LYS A 127 -0.58 -9.67 11.17
CA LYS A 127 -0.50 -10.44 12.42
C LYS A 127 -1.78 -10.36 13.24
N LEU A 128 -2.36 -9.17 13.34
CA LEU A 128 -3.62 -8.96 14.07
C LEU A 128 -4.78 -9.70 13.39
N MET A 129 -4.90 -9.62 12.06
CA MET A 129 -5.92 -10.33 11.29
C MET A 129 -5.77 -11.84 11.39
N TYR A 130 -4.53 -12.35 11.33
CA TYR A 130 -4.26 -13.77 11.52
C TYR A 130 -4.65 -14.27 12.92
N ALA A 131 -4.34 -13.48 13.96
CA ALA A 131 -4.74 -13.78 15.34
C ALA A 131 -6.28 -13.79 15.52
N LEU A 132 -6.98 -12.85 14.88
CA LEU A 132 -8.45 -12.79 14.88
C LEU A 132 -9.05 -14.00 14.15
N LEU A 133 -8.54 -14.33 12.97
CA LEU A 133 -9.00 -15.51 12.22
C LEU A 133 -8.81 -16.80 13.03
N LYS A 134 -7.63 -16.98 13.61
CA LYS A 134 -7.35 -18.14 14.47
C LYS A 134 -8.31 -18.23 15.65
N ARG A 135 -8.67 -17.09 16.23
CA ARG A 135 -9.66 -17.04 17.34
C ARG A 135 -11.08 -17.35 16.86
N MET A 136 -11.47 -16.88 15.68
CA MET A 136 -12.78 -17.16 15.09
C MET A 136 -12.93 -18.64 14.73
N ILE A 137 -11.94 -19.24 14.10
CA ILE A 137 -11.93 -20.66 13.71
C ILE A 137 -11.96 -21.54 14.98
N HIS A 138 -11.26 -21.17 16.03
CA HIS A 138 -11.28 -21.91 17.31
C HIS A 138 -12.61 -21.76 18.05
N TYR A 139 -13.38 -20.72 17.76
CA TYR A 139 -14.74 -20.54 18.28
C TYR A 139 -15.75 -21.44 17.55
N ASP A 140 -15.52 -21.71 16.26
CA ASP A 140 -16.38 -22.57 15.44
C ASP A 140 -16.23 -24.06 15.82
N ASP A 141 -15.03 -24.50 16.19
CA ASP A 141 -14.80 -25.87 16.70
C ASP A 141 -15.60 -26.16 17.99
N LYS A 142 -15.82 -25.14 18.81
CA LYS A 142 -16.70 -25.29 20.00
C LYS A 142 -18.19 -25.38 19.65
N PHE A 143 -18.62 -24.75 18.56
CA PHE A 143 -19.99 -24.86 18.08
C PHE A 143 -20.27 -26.23 17.43
N CYS A 144 -19.30 -26.79 16.70
CA CYS A 144 -19.41 -28.13 16.12
C CYS A 144 -19.45 -29.24 17.18
N LEU A 145 -18.73 -29.08 18.30
CA LEU A 145 -18.74 -30.05 19.40
C LEU A 145 -20.06 -30.07 20.19
N LEU A 146 -20.86 -29.01 20.11
CA LEU A 146 -22.18 -28.98 20.78
C LEU A 146 -23.28 -29.66 19.97
N TYR A 147 -23.05 -29.94 18.67
CA TYR A 147 -24.07 -30.59 17.81
C TYR A 147 -23.85 -32.09 17.63
N THR A 148 -22.72 -32.62 18.06
CA THR A 148 -22.50 -34.07 18.17
C THR A 148 -22.80 -34.53 19.61
N SER A 149 -24.05 -34.41 20.00
CA SER A 149 -24.58 -35.19 21.14
C SER A 149 -24.57 -36.67 20.74
N PRO A 150 -23.82 -37.55 21.43
CA PRO A 150 -23.96 -38.98 21.21
C PRO A 150 -25.34 -39.38 21.64
N SER A 151 -26.15 -39.85 20.71
CA SER A 151 -27.42 -40.52 21.00
C SER A 151 -27.13 -41.71 21.90
N PRO A 152 -27.73 -41.81 23.09
CA PRO A 152 -27.65 -43.03 23.86
C PRO A 152 -28.60 -44.03 23.24
N ARG A 153 -28.03 -45.00 22.58
CA ARG A 153 -28.77 -46.19 22.22
C ARG A 153 -27.93 -47.44 22.44
N ASP A 154 -28.32 -48.14 23.45
CA ASP A 154 -28.12 -49.56 23.81
C ASP A 154 -26.71 -50.04 24.07
#